data_ebc0dd3784a670dfb68c338637cbddfb
#
_entry.id   ebc0dd3784a670dfb68c338637cbddfb
#
_cell.length_a   1.000
_cell.length_b   1.000
_cell.length_c   1.000
_cell.angle_alpha   90.00
_cell.angle_beta   90.00
_cell.angle_gamma   90.00
#
_symmetry.space_group_name_H-M   'P 1'
#
loop_
_entity.id
_entity.type
_entity.pdbx_description
1 polymer ?
#
loop_
_entity_poly.entity_id
_entity_poly.type
_entity_poly.pdbx_seq_one_letter_code
_entity_poly.pdbx_strand_id
1 'polypeptide(L)'
;MSYFDEMIATERIPDSYVGWEQYRREVTEYIENNCRVKKESGQDADAANSKPVLALWGIGPAGDIDIGRLADNYRLVLIDRDREALLSAVREYGLKEQDYIIADIPFWHVDDDQYRLYEAMLEDCADTEHILEFLT
;
A
#
# COMPACT_ATOMS: atom_id res chain seq x y z
N MET A 1 -19.96 -0.91 8.77
CA MET A 1 -18.88 -1.33 7.83
C MET A 1 -19.43 -1.23 6.42
N SER A 2 -18.70 -0.63 5.50
CA SER A 2 -19.16 -0.56 4.11
C SER A 2 -19.05 -1.94 3.44
N TYR A 3 -19.80 -2.12 2.36
CA TYR A 3 -19.72 -3.35 1.57
C TYR A 3 -18.29 -3.62 1.06
N PHE A 4 -17.58 -2.57 0.69
CA PHE A 4 -16.19 -2.67 0.25
C PHE A 4 -15.26 -3.14 1.38
N ASP A 5 -15.46 -2.66 2.60
CA ASP A 5 -14.67 -3.09 3.75
C ASP A 5 -14.91 -4.56 4.09
N GLU A 6 -16.15 -5.03 3.96
CA GLU A 6 -16.51 -6.44 4.15
C GLU A 6 -15.83 -7.33 3.10
N MET A 7 -15.84 -6.91 1.85
CA MET A 7 -15.20 -7.62 0.74
C MET A 7 -13.69 -7.72 0.98
N ILE A 8 -13.01 -6.62 1.28
CA ILE A 8 -11.57 -6.61 1.56
C ILE A 8 -11.23 -7.53 2.74
N ALA A 9 -12.03 -7.49 3.81
CA ALA A 9 -11.83 -8.37 4.96
C ALA A 9 -11.95 -9.85 4.60
N THR A 10 -12.85 -10.20 3.65
CA THR A 10 -13.07 -11.57 3.20
C THR A 10 -11.92 -12.07 2.31
N GLU A 11 -11.34 -11.20 1.50
CA GLU A 11 -10.24 -11.55 0.58
C GLU A 11 -8.86 -11.60 1.25
N ARG A 12 -8.74 -11.14 2.49
CA ARG A 12 -7.47 -11.24 3.23
C ARG A 12 -7.10 -12.68 3.50
N ILE A 13 -5.87 -13.03 3.15
CA ILE A 13 -5.31 -14.35 3.41
C ILE A 13 -4.86 -14.38 4.89
N PRO A 14 -5.45 -15.24 5.74
CA PRO A 14 -4.99 -15.41 7.11
C PRO A 14 -3.51 -15.85 7.14
N ASP A 15 -2.77 -15.36 8.12
CA ASP A 15 -1.35 -15.70 8.32
C ASP A 15 -0.41 -15.38 7.14
N SER A 16 -0.81 -14.46 6.25
CA SER A 16 0.01 -14.05 5.11
C SER A 16 1.39 -13.52 5.53
N TYR A 17 1.47 -12.91 6.70
CA TYR A 17 2.74 -12.42 7.26
C TYR A 17 3.79 -13.54 7.39
N VAL A 18 3.39 -14.70 7.90
CA VAL A 18 4.29 -15.85 8.08
C VAL A 18 4.53 -16.58 6.76
N GLY A 19 3.45 -16.85 6.01
CA GLY A 19 3.53 -17.62 4.77
C GLY A 19 4.28 -16.93 3.63
N TRP A 20 4.37 -15.62 3.67
CA TRP A 20 4.95 -14.82 2.60
C TRP A 20 6.31 -14.22 2.93
N GLU A 21 7.01 -14.75 3.89
CA GLU A 21 8.30 -14.20 4.34
C GLU A 21 9.32 -14.08 3.20
N GLN A 22 9.48 -15.14 2.40
CA GLN A 22 10.42 -15.12 1.28
C GLN A 22 10.01 -14.09 0.21
N TYR A 23 8.74 -14.08 -0.19
CA TYR A 23 8.21 -13.13 -1.16
C TYR A 23 8.36 -11.69 -0.68
N ARG A 24 8.01 -11.43 0.58
CA ARG A 24 8.18 -10.11 1.20
C ARG A 24 9.62 -9.64 1.16
N ARG A 25 10.57 -10.52 1.44
CA ARG A 25 12.00 -10.20 1.36
C ARG A 25 12.42 -9.84 -0.06
N GLU A 26 12.03 -10.63 -1.04
CA GLU A 26 12.35 -10.41 -2.45
C GLU A 26 11.76 -9.09 -2.98
N VAL A 27 10.51 -8.79 -2.64
CA VAL A 27 9.86 -7.52 -3.00
C VAL A 27 10.58 -6.33 -2.36
N THR A 28 10.93 -6.44 -1.08
CA THR A 28 11.63 -5.38 -0.35
C THR A 28 13.01 -5.12 -0.95
N GLU A 29 13.77 -6.16 -1.26
CA GLU A 29 15.08 -6.03 -1.93
C GLU A 29 14.95 -5.40 -3.33
N TYR A 30 13.92 -5.76 -4.08
CA TYR A 30 13.64 -5.14 -5.38
C TYR A 30 13.39 -3.62 -5.24
N ILE A 31 12.61 -3.21 -4.25
CA ILE A 31 12.36 -1.79 -3.97
C ILE A 31 13.67 -1.07 -3.62
N GLU A 32 14.45 -1.62 -2.71
CA GLU A 32 15.73 -1.03 -2.30
C GLU A 32 16.70 -0.86 -3.47
N ASN A 33 16.73 -1.82 -4.38
CA ASN A 33 17.64 -1.80 -5.54
C ASN A 33 17.16 -0.83 -6.64
N ASN A 34 15.86 -0.56 -6.75
CA ASN A 34 15.30 0.23 -7.85
C ASN A 34 14.84 1.64 -7.45
N CYS A 35 14.62 1.89 -6.17
CA CYS A 35 14.15 3.18 -5.64
C CYS A 35 15.28 4.00 -5.00
N ARG A 36 16.49 3.91 -5.52
CA ARG A 36 17.61 4.70 -5.00
C ARG A 36 17.50 6.16 -5.46
N VAL A 37 17.50 7.07 -4.49
CA VAL A 37 17.64 8.49 -4.78
C VAL A 37 19.09 8.75 -5.19
N LYS A 38 19.30 9.28 -6.39
CA LYS A 38 20.61 9.79 -6.78
C LYS A 38 20.90 11.02 -5.91
N LYS A 39 21.95 10.96 -5.11
CA LYS A 39 22.48 12.16 -4.45
C LYS A 39 23.02 13.05 -5.57
N GLU A 40 22.36 14.18 -5.81
CA GLU A 40 22.94 15.21 -6.67
C GLU A 40 24.17 15.79 -5.96
N SER A 41 25.28 15.83 -6.68
CA SER A 41 26.51 16.44 -6.21
C SER A 41 26.27 17.94 -5.96
N GLY A 42 26.20 18.37 -4.70
CA GLY A 42 26.00 19.76 -4.32
C GLY A 42 24.89 20.04 -3.31
N GLN A 43 24.24 19.01 -2.77
CA GLN A 43 23.27 19.19 -1.65
C GLN A 43 24.03 19.45 -0.35
N ASP A 44 23.57 20.46 0.41
CA ASP A 44 24.11 20.86 1.70
C ASP A 44 24.18 19.70 2.70
N ALA A 45 25.18 19.74 3.61
CA ALA A 45 25.42 18.73 4.63
C ALA A 45 24.20 18.46 5.54
N ASP A 46 23.29 19.43 5.70
CA ASP A 46 22.04 19.29 6.47
C ASP A 46 21.01 18.37 5.77
N ALA A 47 21.05 18.26 4.43
CA ALA A 47 20.23 17.33 3.68
C ALA A 47 20.72 15.87 3.78
N ALA A 48 21.97 15.65 4.19
CA ALA A 48 22.55 14.31 4.31
C ALA A 48 21.95 13.48 5.45
N ASN A 49 21.28 14.10 6.43
CA ASN A 49 20.64 13.44 7.56
C ASN A 49 19.14 13.20 7.37
N SER A 50 18.54 13.73 6.31
CA SER A 50 17.12 13.46 6.00
C SER A 50 16.98 12.25 5.10
N LYS A 51 16.21 11.26 5.55
CA LYS A 51 15.87 10.10 4.73
C LYS A 51 14.99 10.54 3.55
N PRO A 52 15.19 9.98 2.35
CA PRO A 52 14.29 10.19 1.24
C PRO A 52 12.89 9.64 1.57
N VAL A 53 11.88 10.23 0.96
CA VAL A 53 10.48 9.80 1.13
C VAL A 53 10.17 8.71 0.12
N LEU A 54 9.55 7.63 0.60
CA LEU A 54 9.04 6.53 -0.21
C LEU A 54 7.54 6.39 0.02
N ALA A 55 6.74 6.56 -1.01
CA ALA A 55 5.30 6.34 -0.96
C ALA A 55 4.95 4.91 -1.36
N LEU A 56 4.21 4.22 -0.51
CA LEU A 56 3.74 2.85 -0.72
C LEU A 56 2.22 2.85 -0.81
N TRP A 57 1.71 2.47 -1.97
CA TRP A 57 0.28 2.52 -2.32
C TRP A 57 -0.36 1.15 -2.26
N GLY A 58 -1.50 1.04 -1.56
CA GLY A 58 -2.30 -0.19 -1.53
C GLY A 58 -1.65 -1.30 -0.74
N ILE A 59 -0.87 -0.97 0.27
CA ILE A 59 -0.11 -1.96 1.02
C ILE A 59 -0.93 -2.76 2.02
N GLY A 60 -2.14 -2.31 2.37
CA GLY A 60 -2.95 -2.96 3.40
C GLY A 60 -2.17 -3.21 4.68
N PRO A 61 -2.19 -4.45 5.22
CA PRO A 61 -1.42 -4.82 6.41
C PRO A 61 0.06 -5.09 6.14
N ALA A 62 0.55 -4.81 4.93
CA ALA A 62 1.95 -4.99 4.51
C ALA A 62 2.49 -6.43 4.70
N GLY A 63 1.68 -7.42 4.32
CA GLY A 63 2.11 -8.82 4.37
C GLY A 63 3.20 -9.19 3.35
N ASP A 64 3.29 -8.43 2.28
CA ASP A 64 4.17 -8.64 1.12
C ASP A 64 5.37 -7.70 1.03
N ILE A 65 5.47 -6.72 1.93
CA ILE A 65 6.55 -5.73 1.97
C ILE A 65 7.04 -5.56 3.40
N ASP A 66 8.35 -5.62 3.62
CA ASP A 66 8.96 -5.33 4.92
C ASP A 66 9.15 -3.83 5.11
N ILE A 67 8.11 -3.18 5.61
CA ILE A 67 8.14 -1.74 5.87
C ILE A 67 9.06 -1.36 7.04
N GLY A 68 9.33 -2.28 7.96
CA GLY A 68 10.32 -2.08 9.03
C GLY A 68 11.73 -1.90 8.48
N ARG A 69 12.12 -2.75 7.52
CA ARG A 69 13.40 -2.66 6.83
C ARG A 69 13.51 -1.40 5.97
N LEU A 70 12.43 -1.06 5.24
CA LEU A 70 12.40 0.15 4.41
C LEU A 70 12.51 1.43 5.26
N ALA A 71 11.92 1.45 6.45
CA ALA A 71 12.00 2.59 7.37
C ALA A 71 13.43 2.91 7.86
N ASP A 72 14.36 1.98 7.75
CA ASP A 72 15.76 2.23 8.07
C ASP A 72 16.40 3.25 7.12
N ASN A 73 15.96 3.27 5.86
CA ASN A 73 16.54 4.10 4.81
C ASN A 73 15.59 5.15 4.22
N TYR A 74 14.30 5.03 4.50
CA TYR A 74 13.27 5.92 3.95
C TYR A 74 12.32 6.41 5.03
N ARG A 75 11.81 7.63 4.85
CA ARG A 75 10.59 8.06 5.52
C ARG A 75 9.41 7.60 4.68
N LEU A 76 8.50 6.84 5.28
CA LEU A 76 7.43 6.17 4.56
C LEU A 76 6.15 7.00 4.52
N VAL A 77 5.49 7.04 3.38
CA VAL A 77 4.10 7.47 3.24
C VAL A 77 3.28 6.22 2.91
N LEU A 78 2.48 5.77 3.87
CA LEU A 78 1.69 4.55 3.78
C LEU A 78 0.28 4.91 3.31
N ILE A 79 -0.08 4.49 2.12
CA ILE A 79 -1.31 4.89 1.45
C ILE A 79 -2.20 3.67 1.23
N ASP A 80 -3.37 3.69 1.83
CA ASP A 80 -4.41 2.69 1.63
C ASP A 80 -5.76 3.28 2.02
N ARG A 81 -6.84 2.73 1.52
CA ARG A 81 -8.18 3.05 1.97
C ARG A 81 -8.46 2.54 3.39
N ASP A 82 -7.85 1.41 3.74
CA ASP A 82 -8.07 0.73 5.01
C ASP A 82 -7.08 1.21 6.08
N ARG A 83 -7.49 2.25 6.82
CA ARG A 83 -6.69 2.82 7.91
C ARG A 83 -6.30 1.80 8.97
N GLU A 84 -7.21 0.89 9.34
CA GLU A 84 -6.95 -0.14 10.36
C GLU A 84 -5.87 -1.12 9.91
N ALA A 85 -5.84 -1.48 8.63
CA ALA A 85 -4.78 -2.30 8.07
C ALA A 85 -3.43 -1.59 8.13
N LEU A 86 -3.38 -0.30 7.81
CA LEU A 86 -2.14 0.51 7.93
C LEU A 86 -1.65 0.60 9.36
N LEU A 87 -2.56 0.82 10.32
CA LEU A 87 -2.21 0.86 11.75
C LEU A 87 -1.73 -0.52 12.25
N SER A 88 -2.33 -1.59 11.76
CA SER A 88 -1.89 -2.95 12.05
C SER A 88 -0.48 -3.20 11.54
N ALA A 89 -0.17 -2.77 10.31
CA ALA A 89 1.17 -2.86 9.73
C ALA A 89 2.20 -2.10 10.56
N VAL A 90 1.89 -0.87 10.93
CA VAL A 90 2.78 -0.03 11.78
C VAL A 90 3.10 -0.72 13.11
N ARG A 91 2.11 -1.33 13.75
CA ARG A 91 2.31 -2.08 15.00
C ARG A 91 3.13 -3.35 14.80
N GLU A 92 2.82 -4.11 13.77
CA GLU A 92 3.50 -5.38 13.47
C GLU A 92 5.00 -5.18 13.21
N TYR A 93 5.36 -4.14 12.48
CA TYR A 93 6.76 -3.82 12.16
C TYR A 93 7.44 -2.90 13.19
N GLY A 94 6.73 -2.46 14.22
CA GLY A 94 7.28 -1.62 15.28
C GLY A 94 7.77 -0.24 14.82
N LEU A 95 7.10 0.37 13.84
CA LEU A 95 7.47 1.68 13.33
C LEU A 95 7.22 2.78 14.37
N LYS A 96 8.11 3.78 14.42
CA LYS A 96 7.98 4.95 15.26
C LYS A 96 7.27 6.07 14.49
N GLU A 97 6.65 7.01 15.23
CA GLU A 97 5.90 8.11 14.62
C GLU A 97 6.70 8.94 13.62
N GLN A 98 8.01 9.10 13.82
CA GLN A 98 8.87 9.82 12.88
C GLN A 98 9.18 9.05 11.59
N ASP A 99 8.91 7.75 11.54
CA ASP A 99 9.26 6.88 10.40
C ASP A 99 8.22 6.91 9.29
N TYR A 100 6.99 7.32 9.58
CA TYR A 100 5.88 7.18 8.63
C TYR A 100 4.85 8.30 8.72
N ILE A 101 4.07 8.41 7.66
CA ILE A 101 2.81 9.16 7.59
C ILE A 101 1.75 8.22 7.03
N ILE A 102 0.56 8.21 7.62
CA ILE A 102 -0.60 7.48 7.09
C ILE A 102 -1.47 8.40 6.24
N ALA A 103 -1.80 7.94 5.05
CA ALA A 103 -2.76 8.58 4.16
C ALA A 103 -3.86 7.56 3.82
N ASP A 104 -4.96 7.60 4.56
CA ASP A 104 -6.12 6.74 4.37
C ASP A 104 -7.07 7.30 3.31
N ILE A 105 -6.61 7.30 2.08
CA ILE A 105 -7.33 7.83 0.93
C ILE A 105 -7.74 6.71 -0.03
N PRO A 106 -8.94 6.78 -0.62
CA PRO A 106 -9.32 5.84 -1.67
C PRO A 106 -8.54 6.11 -2.95
N PHE A 107 -8.20 5.06 -3.70
CA PHE A 107 -7.54 5.19 -5.00
C PHE A 107 -8.46 5.81 -6.06
N TRP A 108 -9.75 5.61 -5.90
CA TRP A 108 -10.80 6.16 -6.77
C TRP A 108 -12.04 6.44 -5.93
N HIS A 109 -12.84 7.36 -6.42
CA HIS A 109 -14.09 7.75 -5.78
C HIS A 109 -15.25 6.83 -6.23
N VAL A 110 -15.16 5.57 -5.88
CA VAL A 110 -16.25 4.60 -6.13
C VAL A 110 -16.98 4.35 -4.81
N ASP A 111 -18.27 4.65 -4.76
CA ASP A 111 -19.12 4.34 -3.63
C ASP A 111 -19.57 2.86 -3.65
N ASP A 112 -20.20 2.42 -2.57
CA ASP A 112 -20.62 1.02 -2.43
C ASP A 112 -21.62 0.58 -3.50
N ASP A 113 -22.53 1.46 -3.95
CA ASP A 113 -23.50 1.14 -4.98
C ASP A 113 -22.83 0.99 -6.35
N GLN A 114 -21.89 1.87 -6.66
CA GLN A 114 -21.08 1.76 -7.88
C GLN A 114 -20.22 0.49 -7.88
N TYR A 115 -19.66 0.13 -6.73
CA TYR A 115 -18.87 -1.09 -6.61
C TYR A 115 -19.72 -2.36 -6.84
N ARG A 116 -20.91 -2.42 -6.25
CA ARG A 116 -21.86 -3.53 -6.46
C ARG A 116 -22.30 -3.64 -7.90
N LEU A 117 -22.52 -2.51 -8.57
CA LEU A 117 -22.84 -2.50 -10.00
C LEU A 117 -21.66 -3.04 -10.82
N TYR A 118 -20.43 -2.66 -10.51
CA TYR A 118 -19.23 -3.20 -11.15
C TYR A 118 -19.12 -4.73 -10.98
N GLU A 119 -19.34 -5.25 -9.77
CA GLU A 119 -19.39 -6.71 -9.54
C GLU A 119 -20.45 -7.40 -10.39
N ALA A 120 -21.66 -6.85 -10.43
CA ALA A 120 -22.73 -7.40 -11.25
C ALA A 120 -22.36 -7.43 -12.73
N MET A 121 -21.68 -6.40 -13.24
CA MET A 121 -21.18 -6.36 -14.62
C MET A 121 -20.14 -7.45 -14.87
N LEU A 122 -19.27 -7.74 -13.92
CA LEU A 122 -18.30 -8.84 -14.04
C LEU A 122 -18.98 -10.20 -14.01
N GLU A 123 -19.94 -10.42 -13.13
CA GLU A 123 -20.70 -11.66 -13.03
C GLU A 123 -21.53 -11.95 -14.30
N ASP A 124 -22.11 -10.92 -14.87
CA ASP A 124 -22.88 -10.99 -16.13
C ASP A 124 -21.98 -11.06 -17.38
N CYS A 125 -20.66 -11.15 -17.20
CA CYS A 125 -19.70 -11.18 -18.30
C CYS A 125 -19.84 -10.00 -19.26
N ALA A 126 -20.09 -8.79 -18.74
CA ALA A 126 -20.14 -7.58 -19.54
C ALA A 126 -18.83 -7.41 -20.32
N ASP A 127 -18.91 -6.87 -21.52
CA ASP A 127 -17.71 -6.65 -22.33
C ASP A 127 -16.82 -5.54 -21.74
N THR A 128 -15.57 -5.56 -22.11
CA THR A 128 -14.55 -4.64 -21.57
C THR A 128 -14.90 -3.17 -21.84
N GLU A 129 -15.54 -2.88 -22.96
CA GLU A 129 -15.92 -1.51 -23.33
C GLU A 129 -16.95 -0.93 -22.35
N HIS A 130 -17.99 -1.70 -22.02
CA HIS A 130 -19.00 -1.29 -21.03
C HIS A 130 -18.40 -1.11 -19.62
N ILE A 131 -17.47 -1.99 -19.24
CA ILE A 131 -16.78 -1.87 -17.94
C ILE A 131 -15.92 -0.62 -17.91
N LEU A 132 -15.17 -0.32 -18.97
CA LEU A 132 -14.34 0.87 -19.05
C LEU A 132 -15.16 2.16 -19.03
N GLU A 133 -16.30 2.21 -19.74
CA GLU A 133 -17.22 3.34 -19.69
C GLU A 133 -17.74 3.59 -18.28
N PHE A 134 -18.03 2.53 -17.53
CA PHE A 134 -18.48 2.64 -16.14
C PHE A 134 -17.40 3.20 -15.22
N LEU A 135 -16.13 2.83 -15.42
CA LEU A 135 -15.00 3.23 -14.58
C LEU A 135 -14.46 4.64 -14.90
N THR A 136 -14.82 5.20 -16.02
CA THR A 136 -14.41 6.55 -16.43
C THR A 136 -15.46 7.61 -16.15
#